data_a196955f7ee5030bb3f1c68691502a7f
#
_entry.id   a196955f7ee5030bb3f1c68691502a7f
#
_cell.length_a   1.000
_cell.length_b   1.000
_cell.length_c   1.000
_cell.angle_alpha   90.00
_cell.angle_beta   90.00
_cell.angle_gamma   90.00
#
_symmetry.space_group_name_H-M   'P 1'
#
loop_
_entity.id
_entity.type
_entity.pdbx_description
1 polymer ?
#
loop_
_entity_poly.entity_id
_entity_poly.type
_entity_poly.pdbx_seq_one_letter_code
_entity_poly.pdbx_strand_id
1 'polypeptide(L)'
;PDDYFIFLENGKRLYGDDTYARINVAKIKRIEILNGASSALYGTNAIGGVINIITDDVKNAINVSSDTRYASKGRFTQSVNIDVNTGKFGSYTSYRRQQAEGWQLNPYEENSKTHELEETGKVASTGFYANTVNQKFTFDATDKLSFYARGGYYDNKTRRPYEAYDYNILHETFNYGIGAQYMINKGNYITADCYADHFSSSYCFFKDNKTYNGKAGEEQVRKRTRNHNLSIKGIFKLGGRHKLSVGTEYIVDVLKSQTDNIAKEDAYTLALFAQDEIKLLRNLQALIGVRYIYHENFKNHATPNVALMYKPGKFNFRASYAAGFRTPTLSELYATDIAKKNDRLTIGNLDLKPEKNNYFSLSAEYVHERFSVSVNAFYNNIRDMIDYNTIATGDKAMEQYGHKEVRQRDNIAEAKVYGINVSANAYLGAGFNLSGGYTHLNTQDVELEQPIDKSIKNAYNINAQWAHSWKIYRLNINLNGRINSKRFSKSYGYAPEYQLWDLNTRHSFNLKSVIIEPGCGMENLFDYMDDRPYNSNYATLTPGRSFYISLSLKFKS
;
A
#
# COMPACT_ATOMS: atom_id res chain seq x y z
N PRO A 1 -2.37 7.46 6.89
CA PRO A 1 -1.80 6.11 7.04
C PRO A 1 -0.81 5.77 5.92
N ASP A 2 -1.00 6.32 4.70
CA ASP A 2 -0.19 6.00 3.53
C ASP A 2 1.23 6.60 3.59
N ASP A 3 1.45 7.58 4.46
CA ASP A 3 2.75 8.24 4.65
C ASP A 3 3.79 7.41 5.43
N TYR A 4 3.36 6.31 6.05
CA TYR A 4 4.22 5.43 6.86
C TYR A 4 4.61 4.13 6.18
N PHE A 5 3.97 3.78 5.06
CA PHE A 5 4.24 2.59 4.28
C PHE A 5 4.69 2.94 2.86
N ILE A 6 5.64 2.16 2.36
CA ILE A 6 6.07 2.26 0.97
C ILE A 6 5.46 1.11 0.18
N PHE A 7 4.76 1.44 -0.91
CA PHE A 7 4.33 0.47 -1.91
C PHE A 7 5.31 0.44 -3.07
N LEU A 8 5.78 -0.75 -3.40
CA LEU A 8 6.69 -1.00 -4.52
C LEU A 8 6.06 -1.96 -5.52
N GLU A 9 6.33 -1.75 -6.79
CA GLU A 9 6.13 -2.72 -7.85
C GLU A 9 7.48 -3.10 -8.45
N ASN A 10 7.89 -4.37 -8.28
CA ASN A 10 9.21 -4.86 -8.70
C ASN A 10 10.37 -3.99 -8.18
N GLY A 11 10.28 -3.56 -6.92
CA GLY A 11 11.28 -2.71 -6.27
C GLY A 11 11.22 -1.23 -6.64
N LYS A 12 10.27 -0.77 -7.46
CA LYS A 12 10.07 0.65 -7.82
C LYS A 12 8.92 1.23 -7.01
N ARG A 13 9.18 2.36 -6.36
CA ARG A 13 8.20 3.04 -5.51
C ARG A 13 7.04 3.59 -6.35
N LEU A 14 5.82 3.36 -5.87
CA LEU A 14 4.60 3.99 -6.36
C LEU A 14 4.30 5.23 -5.53
N TYR A 15 3.93 6.32 -6.17
CA TYR A 15 3.68 7.61 -5.55
C TYR A 15 2.24 8.07 -5.77
N GLY A 16 1.78 9.05 -4.97
CA GLY A 16 0.43 9.61 -5.03
C GLY A 16 -0.61 8.76 -4.31
N ASP A 17 -1.85 9.18 -4.42
CA ASP A 17 -3.00 8.46 -3.87
C ASP A 17 -3.33 7.22 -4.74
N ASP A 18 -4.15 6.29 -4.25
CA ASP A 18 -4.58 5.08 -4.98
C ASP A 18 -3.45 4.13 -5.43
N THR A 19 -2.29 4.15 -4.78
CA THR A 19 -1.11 3.36 -5.19
C THR A 19 -1.40 1.86 -5.33
N TYR A 20 -2.16 1.27 -4.41
CA TYR A 20 -2.54 -0.15 -4.45
C TYR A 20 -3.59 -0.46 -5.52
N ALA A 21 -4.46 0.49 -5.89
CA ALA A 21 -5.50 0.28 -6.89
C ALA A 21 -4.94 0.16 -8.32
N ARG A 22 -3.74 0.69 -8.56
CA ARG A 22 -3.04 0.64 -9.86
C ARG A 22 -2.45 -0.72 -10.18
N ILE A 23 -2.31 -1.60 -9.19
CA ILE A 23 -1.62 -2.88 -9.33
C ILE A 23 -2.53 -3.91 -10.00
N ASN A 24 -2.04 -4.55 -11.07
CA ASN A 24 -2.77 -5.64 -11.70
C ASN A 24 -2.62 -6.94 -10.91
N VAL A 25 -3.66 -7.31 -10.16
CA VAL A 25 -3.68 -8.49 -9.28
C VAL A 25 -3.43 -9.79 -10.05
N ALA A 26 -3.89 -9.88 -11.32
CA ALA A 26 -3.70 -11.06 -12.16
C ALA A 26 -2.23 -11.33 -12.53
N LYS A 27 -1.35 -10.33 -12.38
CA LYS A 27 0.09 -10.44 -12.65
C LYS A 27 0.93 -10.65 -11.40
N ILE A 28 0.34 -10.69 -10.22
CA ILE A 28 1.10 -10.85 -8.97
C ILE A 28 1.67 -12.27 -8.88
N LYS A 29 2.98 -12.36 -8.79
CA LYS A 29 3.70 -13.60 -8.47
C LYS A 29 3.75 -13.83 -6.97
N ARG A 30 4.12 -12.78 -6.21
CA ARG A 30 4.16 -12.77 -4.76
C ARG A 30 4.13 -11.34 -4.21
N ILE A 31 3.75 -11.23 -2.97
CA ILE A 31 3.82 -9.99 -2.20
C ILE A 31 4.87 -10.19 -1.10
N GLU A 32 5.85 -9.30 -1.04
CA GLU A 32 6.88 -9.26 -0.02
C GLU A 32 6.53 -8.15 0.97
N ILE A 33 6.32 -8.51 2.23
CA ILE A 33 5.98 -7.57 3.29
C ILE A 33 7.16 -7.51 4.26
N LEU A 34 7.73 -6.32 4.42
CA LEU A 34 8.74 -6.02 5.42
C LEU A 34 8.10 -5.18 6.50
N ASN A 35 7.95 -5.74 7.68
CA ASN A 35 7.37 -5.06 8.84
C ASN A 35 8.42 -4.19 9.53
N GLY A 36 8.00 -2.99 9.97
CA GLY A 36 8.82 -2.05 10.71
C GLY A 36 9.80 -1.26 9.83
N ALA A 37 10.76 -0.60 10.47
CA ALA A 37 11.68 0.30 9.79
C ALA A 37 12.52 -0.42 8.71
N SER A 38 12.37 0.01 7.49
CA SER A 38 13.11 -0.52 6.33
C SER A 38 13.80 0.61 5.53
N SER A 39 14.00 1.76 6.17
CA SER A 39 14.55 2.98 5.54
C SER A 39 15.97 2.79 5.00
N ALA A 40 16.73 1.85 5.53
CA ALA A 40 18.09 1.58 5.07
C ALA A 40 18.15 1.13 3.60
N LEU A 41 17.20 0.32 3.13
CA LEU A 41 17.15 -0.11 1.72
C LEU A 41 16.18 0.71 0.86
N TYR A 42 15.05 1.13 1.43
CA TYR A 42 13.93 1.67 0.66
C TYR A 42 13.71 3.17 0.84
N GLY A 43 14.50 3.83 1.69
CA GLY A 43 14.51 5.29 1.85
C GLY A 43 13.52 5.81 2.87
N THR A 44 13.19 7.10 2.75
CA THR A 44 12.26 7.82 3.64
C THR A 44 10.85 7.23 3.58
N ASN A 45 10.07 7.38 4.66
CA ASN A 45 8.68 6.94 4.79
C ASN A 45 8.48 5.42 4.93
N ALA A 46 9.57 4.63 5.12
CA ALA A 46 9.49 3.20 5.43
C ALA A 46 9.48 2.93 6.95
N ILE A 47 8.85 3.80 7.73
CA ILE A 47 8.78 3.67 9.21
C ILE A 47 7.86 2.53 9.62
N GLY A 48 6.70 2.40 8.98
CA GLY A 48 5.72 1.34 9.22
C GLY A 48 6.06 0.04 8.50
N GLY A 49 6.72 0.13 7.37
CA GLY A 49 7.10 -1.03 6.57
C GLY A 49 7.11 -0.80 5.07
N VAL A 50 7.35 -1.88 4.34
CA VAL A 50 7.37 -1.90 2.88
C VAL A 50 6.53 -3.05 2.36
N ILE A 51 5.71 -2.79 1.36
CA ILE A 51 4.94 -3.77 0.61
C ILE A 51 5.48 -3.78 -0.82
N ASN A 52 6.22 -4.82 -1.18
CA ASN A 52 6.78 -4.96 -2.52
C ASN A 52 6.03 -6.03 -3.30
N ILE A 53 5.41 -5.63 -4.39
CA ILE A 53 4.63 -6.49 -5.25
C ILE A 53 5.50 -6.92 -6.42
N ILE A 54 5.79 -8.22 -6.47
CA ILE A 54 6.58 -8.83 -7.53
C ILE A 54 5.63 -9.39 -8.57
N THR A 55 5.76 -8.93 -9.80
CA THR A 55 4.99 -9.45 -10.94
C THR A 55 5.72 -10.59 -11.64
N ASP A 56 4.97 -11.45 -12.35
CA ASP A 56 5.55 -12.54 -13.13
C ASP A 56 6.22 -12.01 -14.41
N ASP A 57 7.42 -12.51 -14.67
CA ASP A 57 8.06 -12.44 -15.97
C ASP A 57 7.76 -13.74 -16.73
N VAL A 58 7.00 -13.65 -17.82
CA VAL A 58 6.59 -14.82 -18.59
C VAL A 58 7.73 -15.27 -19.49
N LYS A 59 8.02 -16.58 -19.48
CA LYS A 59 9.10 -17.19 -20.27
C LYS A 59 8.63 -17.81 -21.58
N ASN A 60 7.32 -18.00 -21.76
CA ASN A 60 6.75 -18.58 -22.97
C ASN A 60 6.81 -17.58 -24.14
N ALA A 61 6.88 -18.08 -25.36
CA ALA A 61 6.93 -17.24 -26.56
C ALA A 61 5.72 -16.30 -26.64
N ILE A 62 4.53 -16.83 -26.39
CA ILE A 62 3.30 -16.03 -26.30
C ILE A 62 2.49 -16.53 -25.10
N ASN A 63 1.99 -15.60 -24.31
CA ASN A 63 1.05 -15.87 -23.24
C ASN A 63 -0.05 -14.80 -23.26
N VAL A 64 -1.29 -15.25 -23.36
CA VAL A 64 -2.46 -14.36 -23.31
C VAL A 64 -3.34 -14.82 -22.16
N SER A 65 -3.77 -13.89 -21.32
CA SER A 65 -4.75 -14.17 -20.27
C SER A 65 -5.84 -13.11 -20.22
N SER A 66 -7.04 -13.56 -19.88
CA SER A 66 -8.20 -12.72 -19.66
C SER A 66 -8.89 -13.17 -18.38
N ASP A 67 -9.07 -12.26 -17.43
CA ASP A 67 -9.71 -12.52 -16.15
C ASP A 67 -10.91 -11.59 -16.01
N THR A 68 -12.10 -12.16 -15.92
CA THR A 68 -13.36 -11.43 -15.76
C THR A 68 -14.00 -11.81 -14.44
N ARG A 69 -14.48 -10.83 -13.69
CA ARG A 69 -15.24 -11.05 -12.45
C ARG A 69 -16.40 -10.07 -12.38
N TYR A 70 -17.58 -10.60 -12.08
CA TYR A 70 -18.78 -9.82 -11.78
C TYR A 70 -19.30 -10.19 -10.40
N ALA A 71 -19.60 -9.19 -9.57
CA ALA A 71 -20.07 -9.38 -8.20
C ALA A 71 -21.23 -8.44 -7.87
N SER A 72 -21.91 -8.71 -6.73
CA SER A 72 -22.97 -7.86 -6.20
C SER A 72 -22.55 -6.38 -6.13
N LYS A 73 -23.52 -5.46 -6.15
CA LYS A 73 -23.33 -4.00 -6.16
C LYS A 73 -22.61 -3.50 -7.42
N GLY A 74 -22.90 -4.11 -8.59
CA GLY A 74 -22.34 -3.71 -9.87
C GLY A 74 -20.80 -3.78 -9.94
N ARG A 75 -20.16 -4.56 -9.06
CA ARG A 75 -18.70 -4.70 -9.07
C ARG A 75 -18.28 -5.56 -10.25
N PHE A 76 -17.56 -4.96 -11.16
CA PHE A 76 -17.03 -5.61 -12.35
C PHE A 76 -15.52 -5.38 -12.45
N THR A 77 -14.78 -6.43 -12.77
CA THR A 77 -13.34 -6.36 -13.06
C THR A 77 -13.05 -7.17 -14.32
N GLN A 78 -12.35 -6.57 -15.26
CA GLN A 78 -11.81 -7.21 -16.46
C GLN A 78 -10.33 -6.91 -16.54
N SER A 79 -9.50 -7.96 -16.69
CA SER A 79 -8.07 -7.83 -16.96
C SER A 79 -7.72 -8.60 -18.22
N VAL A 80 -6.91 -8.01 -19.07
CA VAL A 80 -6.33 -8.68 -20.25
C VAL A 80 -4.82 -8.49 -20.22
N ASN A 81 -4.07 -9.56 -20.38
CA ASN A 81 -2.62 -9.52 -20.41
C ASN A 81 -2.12 -10.25 -21.64
N ILE A 82 -1.18 -9.63 -22.34
CA ILE A 82 -0.53 -10.17 -23.55
C ILE A 82 0.97 -10.05 -23.36
N ASP A 83 1.65 -11.18 -23.29
CA ASP A 83 3.09 -11.24 -23.13
C ASP A 83 3.68 -11.96 -24.34
N VAL A 84 4.69 -11.35 -24.95
CA VAL A 84 5.42 -11.89 -26.10
C VAL A 84 6.90 -11.90 -25.75
N ASN A 85 7.57 -13.02 -25.97
CA ASN A 85 9.00 -13.18 -25.75
C ASN A 85 9.63 -13.90 -26.93
N THR A 86 10.53 -13.21 -27.64
CA THR A 86 11.25 -13.75 -28.81
C THR A 86 12.70 -14.16 -28.46
N GLY A 87 13.01 -14.38 -27.19
CA GLY A 87 14.35 -14.66 -26.68
C GLY A 87 15.10 -13.38 -26.29
N LYS A 88 15.44 -12.52 -27.25
CA LYS A 88 16.11 -11.24 -26.96
C LYS A 88 15.18 -10.08 -26.65
N PHE A 89 13.96 -10.12 -27.17
CA PHE A 89 12.98 -9.06 -27.00
C PHE A 89 11.74 -9.58 -26.29
N GLY A 90 11.31 -8.88 -25.25
CA GLY A 90 10.06 -9.13 -24.53
C GLY A 90 9.13 -7.92 -24.57
N SER A 91 7.83 -8.17 -24.72
CA SER A 91 6.76 -7.18 -24.64
C SER A 91 5.69 -7.68 -23.68
N TYR A 92 5.35 -6.89 -22.68
CA TYR A 92 4.38 -7.23 -21.63
C TYR A 92 3.34 -6.12 -21.57
N THR A 93 2.14 -6.43 -22.06
CA THR A 93 1.01 -5.49 -22.10
C THR A 93 -0.05 -5.94 -21.11
N SER A 94 -0.57 -5.04 -20.29
CA SER A 94 -1.73 -5.32 -19.46
C SER A 94 -2.74 -4.18 -19.51
N TYR A 95 -4.01 -4.55 -19.58
CA TYR A 95 -5.15 -3.66 -19.41
C TYR A 95 -6.03 -4.18 -18.28
N ARG A 96 -6.54 -3.30 -17.42
CA ARG A 96 -7.51 -3.62 -16.39
C ARG A 96 -8.57 -2.55 -16.30
N ARG A 97 -9.83 -2.95 -16.31
CA ARG A 97 -10.98 -2.12 -15.98
C ARG A 97 -11.62 -2.58 -14.68
N GLN A 98 -12.00 -1.64 -13.84
CA GLN A 98 -12.76 -1.87 -12.62
C GLN A 98 -13.92 -0.89 -12.53
N GLN A 99 -15.03 -1.35 -12.00
CA GLN A 99 -16.15 -0.46 -11.64
C GLN A 99 -16.94 -1.05 -10.48
N ALA A 100 -17.61 -0.18 -9.75
CA ALA A 100 -18.58 -0.54 -8.73
C ALA A 100 -19.66 0.53 -8.65
N GLU A 101 -20.85 0.15 -8.19
CA GLU A 101 -21.89 1.08 -7.77
C GLU A 101 -21.63 1.55 -6.34
N GLY A 102 -22.15 2.73 -6.02
CA GLY A 102 -22.16 3.22 -4.64
C GLY A 102 -23.19 2.49 -3.79
N TRP A 103 -22.98 2.47 -2.48
CA TRP A 103 -23.90 1.86 -1.54
C TRP A 103 -23.84 2.54 -0.18
N GLN A 104 -24.92 2.43 0.59
CA GLN A 104 -25.09 2.96 1.94
C GLN A 104 -25.33 1.83 2.93
N LEU A 105 -24.85 2.00 4.19
CA LEU A 105 -25.15 1.10 5.32
C LEU A 105 -26.31 1.64 6.15
N ASN A 106 -26.22 2.92 6.54
CA ASN A 106 -27.26 3.61 7.31
C ASN A 106 -27.51 5.00 6.69
N PRO A 107 -28.75 5.35 6.32
CA PRO A 107 -29.06 6.64 5.70
C PRO A 107 -29.09 7.81 6.70
N TYR A 108 -28.83 7.59 7.98
CA TYR A 108 -28.86 8.64 9.00
C TYR A 108 -27.45 8.95 9.52
N GLU A 109 -27.19 10.24 9.80
CA GLU A 109 -26.01 10.72 10.53
C GLU A 109 -26.45 11.47 11.80
N GLU A 110 -25.64 11.43 12.84
CA GLU A 110 -25.90 12.17 14.07
C GLU A 110 -25.50 13.64 13.87
N ASN A 111 -26.42 14.57 14.17
CA ASN A 111 -26.13 15.99 14.19
C ASN A 111 -25.24 16.29 15.40
N SER A 112 -24.06 16.85 15.18
CA SER A 112 -23.06 17.12 16.24
C SER A 112 -23.49 18.17 17.27
N LYS A 113 -24.62 18.89 17.06
CA LYS A 113 -25.12 19.90 17.97
C LYS A 113 -26.36 19.45 18.75
N THR A 114 -27.31 18.80 18.05
CA THR A 114 -28.59 18.40 18.64
C THR A 114 -28.57 16.95 19.12
N HIS A 115 -27.58 16.14 18.70
CA HIS A 115 -27.51 14.70 18.89
C HIS A 115 -28.70 13.91 18.32
N GLU A 116 -29.50 14.54 17.45
CA GLU A 116 -30.60 13.90 16.74
C GLU A 116 -30.08 13.23 15.46
N LEU A 117 -30.80 12.18 15.05
CA LEU A 117 -30.51 11.50 13.78
C LEU A 117 -31.19 12.24 12.64
N GLU A 118 -30.41 12.67 11.65
CA GLU A 118 -30.85 13.33 10.45
C GLU A 118 -30.53 12.48 9.22
N GLU A 119 -31.42 12.47 8.24
CA GLU A 119 -31.20 11.75 6.98
C GLU A 119 -30.03 12.38 6.21
N THR A 120 -29.14 11.54 5.70
CA THR A 120 -27.98 11.97 4.91
C THR A 120 -28.00 11.37 3.51
N GLY A 121 -27.76 12.19 2.49
CA GLY A 121 -27.53 11.72 1.12
C GLY A 121 -26.11 11.20 0.87
N LYS A 122 -25.24 11.27 1.88
CA LYS A 122 -23.87 10.73 1.80
C LYS A 122 -23.93 9.20 1.80
N VAL A 123 -22.94 8.55 1.21
CA VAL A 123 -22.89 7.09 1.07
C VAL A 123 -21.64 6.53 1.74
N ALA A 124 -21.74 5.32 2.27
CA ALA A 124 -20.61 4.62 2.88
C ALA A 124 -19.51 4.31 1.87
N SER A 125 -19.89 4.01 0.63
CA SER A 125 -18.96 3.86 -0.50
C SER A 125 -19.52 4.52 -1.75
N THR A 126 -18.74 5.37 -2.39
CA THR A 126 -19.10 5.95 -3.68
C THR A 126 -18.90 4.94 -4.80
N GLY A 127 -19.74 5.00 -5.84
CA GLY A 127 -19.47 4.30 -7.08
C GLY A 127 -18.20 4.83 -7.75
N PHE A 128 -17.61 4.03 -8.62
CA PHE A 128 -16.44 4.44 -9.40
C PHE A 128 -16.28 3.61 -10.67
N TYR A 129 -15.46 4.10 -11.57
CA TYR A 129 -14.84 3.32 -12.62
C TYR A 129 -13.36 3.71 -12.75
N ALA A 130 -12.52 2.70 -13.02
CA ALA A 130 -11.09 2.89 -13.15
C ALA A 130 -10.54 2.04 -14.29
N ASN A 131 -9.52 2.57 -14.98
CA ASN A 131 -8.78 1.85 -15.99
C ASN A 131 -7.29 1.89 -15.66
N THR A 132 -6.60 0.82 -15.97
CA THR A 132 -5.14 0.73 -15.83
C THR A 132 -4.57 0.11 -17.10
N VAL A 133 -3.60 0.78 -17.69
CA VAL A 133 -2.83 0.25 -18.83
C VAL A 133 -1.37 0.25 -18.43
N ASN A 134 -0.68 -0.87 -18.63
CA ASN A 134 0.77 -0.94 -18.43
C ASN A 134 1.41 -1.62 -19.63
N GLN A 135 2.56 -1.10 -20.02
CA GLN A 135 3.43 -1.66 -21.06
C GLN A 135 4.85 -1.74 -20.52
N LYS A 136 5.51 -2.88 -20.72
CA LYS A 136 6.95 -3.04 -20.47
C LYS A 136 7.57 -3.71 -21.68
N PHE A 137 8.70 -3.17 -22.12
CA PHE A 137 9.57 -3.79 -23.10
C PHE A 137 10.86 -4.20 -22.41
N THR A 138 11.43 -5.33 -22.82
CA THR A 138 12.77 -5.78 -22.40
C THR A 138 13.58 -6.12 -23.63
N PHE A 139 14.89 -5.87 -23.58
CA PHE A 139 15.81 -6.17 -24.67
C PHE A 139 17.15 -6.65 -24.13
N ASP A 140 17.49 -7.90 -24.41
CA ASP A 140 18.79 -8.49 -24.09
C ASP A 140 19.77 -8.22 -25.25
N ALA A 141 20.48 -7.09 -25.15
CA ALA A 141 21.45 -6.68 -26.18
C ALA A 141 22.59 -7.69 -26.30
N THR A 142 23.06 -8.21 -25.15
CA THR A 142 24.05 -9.29 -25.05
C THR A 142 23.68 -10.21 -23.87
N ASP A 143 24.41 -11.31 -23.69
CA ASP A 143 24.26 -12.20 -22.50
C ASP A 143 24.54 -11.48 -21.17
N LYS A 144 25.17 -10.31 -21.22
CA LYS A 144 25.53 -9.51 -20.03
C LYS A 144 24.78 -8.21 -19.90
N LEU A 145 24.21 -7.68 -20.99
CA LEU A 145 23.58 -6.35 -20.99
C LEU A 145 22.14 -6.46 -21.43
N SER A 146 21.24 -6.10 -20.52
CA SER A 146 19.82 -6.01 -20.79
C SER A 146 19.29 -4.61 -20.50
N PHE A 147 18.28 -4.21 -21.25
CA PHE A 147 17.55 -2.96 -21.12
C PHE A 147 16.09 -3.22 -20.88
N TYR A 148 15.42 -2.28 -20.24
CA TYR A 148 13.96 -2.23 -20.23
C TYR A 148 13.44 -0.81 -20.41
N ALA A 149 12.25 -0.70 -20.97
CA ALA A 149 11.44 0.52 -20.95
C ALA A 149 10.03 0.14 -20.46
N ARG A 150 9.42 0.98 -19.64
CA ARG A 150 8.05 0.78 -19.16
C ARG A 150 7.27 2.08 -19.17
N GLY A 151 5.95 1.97 -19.29
CA GLY A 151 5.02 3.05 -19.14
C GLY A 151 3.68 2.53 -18.63
N GLY A 152 2.96 3.37 -17.91
CA GLY A 152 1.65 3.05 -17.38
C GLY A 152 0.76 4.27 -17.29
N TYR A 153 -0.53 4.05 -17.47
CA TYR A 153 -1.59 5.01 -17.26
C TYR A 153 -2.66 4.41 -16.36
N TYR A 154 -3.14 5.19 -15.43
CA TYR A 154 -4.25 4.84 -14.55
C TYR A 154 -5.18 6.02 -14.42
N ASP A 155 -6.48 5.77 -14.52
CA ASP A 155 -7.52 6.71 -14.14
C ASP A 155 -8.52 6.06 -13.17
N ASN A 156 -9.09 6.88 -12.28
CA ASN A 156 -10.17 6.49 -11.37
C ASN A 156 -11.11 7.66 -11.18
N LYS A 157 -12.34 7.54 -11.68
CA LYS A 157 -13.37 8.56 -11.51
C LYS A 157 -14.46 8.04 -10.58
N THR A 158 -14.66 8.74 -9.45
CA THR A 158 -15.77 8.46 -8.54
C THR A 158 -17.11 8.81 -9.19
N ARG A 159 -18.19 8.14 -8.76
CA ARG A 159 -19.58 8.47 -9.08
C ARG A 159 -20.29 8.76 -7.76
N ARG A 160 -20.36 10.04 -7.43
CA ARG A 160 -20.96 10.52 -6.18
C ARG A 160 -22.46 10.80 -6.38
N PRO A 161 -23.31 10.55 -5.35
CA PRO A 161 -24.73 10.90 -5.41
C PRO A 161 -24.94 12.39 -5.69
N TYR A 162 -25.86 12.68 -6.63
CA TYR A 162 -26.17 14.04 -7.07
C TYR A 162 -26.75 14.89 -5.94
N GLU A 163 -27.53 14.30 -5.04
CA GLU A 163 -28.20 14.99 -3.95
C GLU A 163 -27.23 15.53 -2.89
N ALA A 164 -26.17 14.80 -2.62
CA ALA A 164 -25.23 15.10 -1.53
C ALA A 164 -23.91 15.76 -1.98
N TYR A 165 -23.63 15.78 -3.29
CA TYR A 165 -22.36 16.27 -3.83
C TYR A 165 -22.56 17.12 -5.07
N ASP A 166 -21.58 17.94 -5.42
CA ASP A 166 -21.58 18.81 -6.61
C ASP A 166 -20.55 18.38 -7.66
N TYR A 167 -19.65 17.48 -7.31
CA TYR A 167 -18.56 17.03 -8.18
C TYR A 167 -18.15 15.59 -7.92
N ASN A 168 -17.65 14.95 -8.96
CA ASN A 168 -16.88 13.71 -8.89
C ASN A 168 -15.39 14.01 -8.72
N ILE A 169 -14.63 13.05 -8.18
CA ILE A 169 -13.17 13.12 -8.14
C ILE A 169 -12.61 12.23 -9.26
N LEU A 170 -11.69 12.79 -10.03
CA LEU A 170 -10.89 12.07 -11.00
C LEU A 170 -9.44 12.03 -10.52
N HIS A 171 -8.91 10.84 -10.33
CA HIS A 171 -7.48 10.60 -10.14
C HIS A 171 -6.87 10.08 -11.43
N GLU A 172 -5.76 10.64 -11.83
CA GLU A 172 -5.00 10.17 -12.98
C GLU A 172 -3.54 9.99 -12.60
N THR A 173 -2.92 8.94 -13.11
CA THR A 173 -1.49 8.72 -12.95
C THR A 173 -0.88 8.33 -14.29
N PHE A 174 0.24 8.96 -14.61
CA PHE A 174 1.09 8.58 -15.71
C PHE A 174 2.48 8.29 -15.19
N ASN A 175 2.99 7.08 -15.43
CA ASN A 175 4.33 6.69 -15.03
C ASN A 175 5.12 6.16 -16.23
N TYR A 176 6.43 6.36 -16.18
CA TYR A 176 7.34 5.85 -17.20
C TYR A 176 8.73 5.62 -16.60
N GLY A 177 9.49 4.76 -17.23
CA GLY A 177 10.86 4.51 -16.79
C GLY A 177 11.65 3.69 -17.79
N ILE A 178 12.94 3.86 -17.71
CA ILE A 178 13.93 3.08 -18.46
C ILE A 178 14.98 2.58 -17.49
N GLY A 179 15.61 1.47 -17.82
CA GLY A 179 16.73 0.96 -17.03
C GLY A 179 17.58 -0.02 -17.80
N ALA A 180 18.75 -0.26 -17.25
CA ALA A 180 19.73 -1.20 -17.76
C ALA A 180 20.27 -2.08 -16.63
N GLN A 181 20.60 -3.30 -16.95
CA GLN A 181 21.34 -4.21 -16.08
C GLN A 181 22.57 -4.74 -16.80
N TYR A 182 23.72 -4.59 -16.17
CA TYR A 182 24.96 -5.18 -16.63
C TYR A 182 25.40 -6.31 -15.69
N MET A 183 25.45 -7.52 -16.22
CA MET A 183 25.88 -8.72 -15.53
C MET A 183 27.41 -8.85 -15.66
N ILE A 184 28.15 -8.62 -14.58
CA ILE A 184 29.61 -8.78 -14.55
C ILE A 184 29.94 -10.28 -14.65
N ASN A 185 29.29 -11.07 -13.79
CA ASN A 185 29.33 -12.53 -13.78
C ASN A 185 28.13 -13.08 -13.00
N LYS A 186 27.98 -14.40 -12.86
CA LYS A 186 26.86 -15.04 -12.18
C LYS A 186 26.70 -14.58 -10.72
N GLY A 187 25.80 -13.64 -10.51
CA GLY A 187 25.44 -13.10 -9.19
C GLY A 187 26.11 -11.78 -8.82
N ASN A 188 26.92 -11.20 -9.73
CA ASN A 188 27.48 -9.86 -9.62
C ASN A 188 26.96 -9.01 -10.77
N TYR A 189 26.23 -7.94 -10.46
CA TYR A 189 25.61 -7.09 -11.48
C TYR A 189 25.39 -5.67 -10.97
N ILE A 190 25.24 -4.76 -11.92
CA ILE A 190 24.91 -3.36 -11.70
C ILE A 190 23.60 -3.09 -12.43
N THR A 191 22.71 -2.35 -11.79
CA THR A 191 21.49 -1.80 -12.41
C THR A 191 21.53 -0.30 -12.35
N ALA A 192 21.04 0.34 -13.43
CA ALA A 192 20.79 1.78 -13.48
C ALA A 192 19.36 1.99 -13.95
N ASP A 193 18.61 2.84 -13.26
CA ASP A 193 17.19 3.06 -13.49
C ASP A 193 16.85 4.56 -13.42
N CYS A 194 16.03 5.02 -14.37
CA CYS A 194 15.35 6.31 -14.32
C CYS A 194 13.85 6.06 -14.36
N TYR A 195 13.13 6.61 -13.40
CA TYR A 195 11.70 6.40 -13.25
C TYR A 195 10.99 7.69 -12.85
N ALA A 196 9.81 7.93 -13.42
CA ALA A 196 8.95 9.05 -13.06
C ALA A 196 7.51 8.56 -12.80
N ASP A 197 6.85 9.19 -11.84
CA ASP A 197 5.44 8.97 -11.48
C ASP A 197 4.75 10.34 -11.33
N HIS A 198 3.74 10.59 -12.15
CA HIS A 198 2.98 11.83 -12.18
C HIS A 198 1.54 11.53 -11.80
N PHE A 199 1.08 12.10 -10.71
CA PHE A 199 -0.29 11.97 -10.22
C PHE A 199 -1.01 13.31 -10.32
N SER A 200 -2.30 13.28 -10.68
CA SER A 200 -3.21 14.41 -10.59
C SER A 200 -4.54 14.01 -9.96
N SER A 201 -5.13 14.94 -9.21
CA SER A 201 -6.49 14.85 -8.67
C SER A 201 -7.30 16.05 -9.15
N SER A 202 -8.43 15.79 -9.79
CA SER A 202 -9.32 16.79 -10.37
C SER A 202 -10.72 16.69 -9.76
N TYR A 203 -11.42 17.83 -9.66
CA TYR A 203 -12.86 17.87 -9.41
C TYR A 203 -13.58 18.02 -10.75
N CYS A 204 -14.48 17.08 -11.07
CA CYS A 204 -15.34 17.12 -12.25
C CYS A 204 -16.73 17.53 -11.80
N PHE A 205 -17.08 18.81 -11.95
CA PHE A 205 -18.34 19.37 -11.46
C PHE A 205 -19.51 18.91 -12.32
N PHE A 206 -20.58 18.46 -11.66
CA PHE A 206 -21.87 18.20 -12.30
C PHE A 206 -22.97 19.16 -11.82
N LYS A 207 -22.66 19.99 -10.81
CA LYS A 207 -23.42 21.17 -10.38
C LYS A 207 -22.49 22.38 -10.26
N ASP A 208 -23.06 23.59 -10.31
CA ASP A 208 -22.33 24.79 -9.92
C ASP A 208 -21.96 24.73 -8.43
N ASN A 209 -20.71 25.02 -8.12
CA ASN A 209 -20.19 25.00 -6.75
C ASN A 209 -19.51 26.34 -6.43
N LYS A 210 -20.13 27.10 -5.51
CA LYS A 210 -19.62 28.44 -5.09
C LYS A 210 -18.31 28.33 -4.28
N THR A 211 -18.12 27.23 -3.54
CA THR A 211 -16.95 27.03 -2.68
C THR A 211 -15.64 26.97 -3.47
N TYR A 212 -15.68 26.29 -4.60
CA TYR A 212 -14.53 26.11 -5.48
C TYR A 212 -14.61 26.94 -6.77
N ASN A 213 -15.63 27.79 -6.89
CA ASN A 213 -15.93 28.57 -8.11
C ASN A 213 -15.99 27.68 -9.37
N GLY A 214 -16.56 26.47 -9.21
CA GLY A 214 -16.69 25.49 -10.30
C GLY A 214 -18.05 25.59 -10.98
N LYS A 215 -18.08 25.42 -12.30
CA LYS A 215 -19.29 25.38 -13.11
C LYS A 215 -19.63 23.93 -13.49
N ALA A 216 -20.93 23.62 -13.61
CA ALA A 216 -21.39 22.35 -14.12
C ALA A 216 -20.74 22.03 -15.48
N GLY A 217 -20.16 20.84 -15.62
CA GLY A 217 -19.40 20.41 -16.80
C GLY A 217 -17.91 20.74 -16.77
N GLU A 218 -17.44 21.56 -15.83
CA GLU A 218 -16.03 21.94 -15.70
C GLU A 218 -15.21 20.86 -14.98
N GLU A 219 -13.96 20.70 -15.40
CA GLU A 219 -12.93 19.95 -14.68
C GLU A 219 -11.85 20.91 -14.17
N GLN A 220 -11.59 20.85 -12.86
CA GLN A 220 -10.54 21.65 -12.22
C GLN A 220 -9.51 20.73 -11.59
N VAL A 221 -8.26 20.84 -12.02
CA VAL A 221 -7.14 20.13 -11.38
C VAL A 221 -6.86 20.76 -10.02
N ARG A 222 -7.01 19.95 -8.96
CA ARG A 222 -6.86 20.39 -7.57
C ARG A 222 -5.46 20.14 -7.02
N LYS A 223 -4.85 19.01 -7.41
CA LYS A 223 -3.53 18.58 -6.92
C LYS A 223 -2.75 17.93 -8.04
N ARG A 224 -1.45 18.21 -8.12
CA ARG A 224 -0.49 17.48 -8.96
C ARG A 224 0.75 17.17 -8.16
N THR A 225 1.18 15.92 -8.17
CA THR A 225 2.49 15.50 -7.68
C THR A 225 3.31 14.93 -8.83
N ARG A 226 4.61 15.20 -8.83
CA ARG A 226 5.55 14.60 -9.76
C ARG A 226 6.75 14.11 -8.98
N ASN A 227 7.11 12.87 -9.19
CA ASN A 227 8.26 12.25 -8.57
C ASN A 227 9.19 11.75 -9.66
N HIS A 228 10.45 12.06 -9.56
CA HIS A 228 11.50 11.59 -10.45
C HIS A 228 12.55 10.88 -9.62
N ASN A 229 12.93 9.68 -10.02
CA ASN A 229 13.90 8.86 -9.32
C ASN A 229 14.97 8.37 -10.31
N LEU A 230 16.22 8.64 -10.00
CA LEU A 230 17.39 8.07 -10.66
C LEU A 230 18.10 7.19 -9.64
N SER A 231 18.36 5.92 -9.98
CA SER A 231 19.05 5.00 -9.08
C SER A 231 20.10 4.17 -9.78
N ILE A 232 21.22 3.94 -9.10
CA ILE A 232 22.27 3.00 -9.50
C ILE A 232 22.53 2.07 -8.32
N LYS A 233 22.49 0.75 -8.58
CA LYS A 233 22.68 -0.27 -7.55
C LYS A 233 23.60 -1.38 -8.07
N GLY A 234 24.62 -1.73 -7.28
CA GLY A 234 25.49 -2.87 -7.51
C GLY A 234 25.23 -3.99 -6.47
N ILE A 235 25.26 -5.23 -6.92
CA ILE A 235 25.26 -6.42 -6.06
C ILE A 235 26.50 -7.23 -6.37
N PHE A 236 27.27 -7.56 -5.31
CA PHE A 236 28.57 -8.21 -5.41
C PHE A 236 28.68 -9.35 -4.40
N LYS A 237 28.97 -10.55 -4.87
CA LYS A 237 29.33 -11.70 -4.05
C LYS A 237 30.85 -11.76 -3.89
N LEU A 238 31.34 -11.58 -2.68
CA LEU A 238 32.76 -11.48 -2.38
C LEU A 238 33.17 -12.65 -1.46
N GLY A 239 34.23 -13.38 -1.84
CA GLY A 239 34.85 -14.43 -1.02
C GLY A 239 33.91 -15.55 -0.57
N GLY A 240 32.77 -15.75 -1.24
CA GLY A 240 31.75 -16.77 -0.90
C GLY A 240 30.97 -16.54 0.41
N ARG A 241 31.37 -15.57 1.23
CA ARG A 241 30.77 -15.25 2.53
C ARG A 241 29.96 -13.97 2.53
N HIS A 242 30.31 -13.01 1.67
CA HIS A 242 29.69 -11.68 1.63
C HIS A 242 28.81 -11.54 0.40
N LYS A 243 27.64 -10.90 0.57
CA LYS A 243 26.81 -10.39 -0.52
C LYS A 243 26.55 -8.90 -0.26
N LEU A 244 27.43 -8.08 -0.86
CA LEU A 244 27.41 -6.64 -0.72
C LEU A 244 26.43 -6.02 -1.72
N SER A 245 25.52 -5.20 -1.22
CA SER A 245 24.63 -4.34 -2.01
C SER A 245 25.01 -2.89 -1.74
N VAL A 246 25.37 -2.14 -2.77
CA VAL A 246 25.69 -0.70 -2.68
C VAL A 246 24.91 0.07 -3.72
N GLY A 247 24.59 1.32 -3.45
CA GLY A 247 23.91 2.12 -4.44
C GLY A 247 23.72 3.57 -4.04
N THR A 248 23.22 4.32 -5.01
CA THR A 248 22.84 5.71 -4.87
C THR A 248 21.48 5.94 -5.49
N GLU A 249 20.73 6.89 -4.94
CA GLU A 249 19.44 7.35 -5.44
C GLU A 249 19.39 8.88 -5.39
N TYR A 250 18.83 9.47 -6.45
CA TYR A 250 18.48 10.87 -6.52
C TYR A 250 16.99 10.99 -6.81
N ILE A 251 16.26 11.63 -5.90
CA ILE A 251 14.81 11.75 -5.95
C ILE A 251 14.46 13.24 -5.98
N VAL A 252 13.53 13.62 -6.84
CA VAL A 252 12.93 14.96 -6.89
C VAL A 252 11.43 14.83 -6.73
N ASP A 253 10.89 15.49 -5.72
CA ASP A 253 9.46 15.56 -5.42
C ASP A 253 8.95 16.97 -5.76
N VAL A 254 7.87 17.06 -6.51
CA VAL A 254 7.23 18.34 -6.89
C VAL A 254 5.75 18.29 -6.54
N LEU A 255 5.25 19.31 -5.86
CA LEU A 255 3.85 19.47 -5.49
C LEU A 255 3.28 20.79 -6.03
N LYS A 256 2.11 20.70 -6.65
CA LYS A 256 1.20 21.82 -6.90
C LYS A 256 -0.16 21.46 -6.32
N SER A 257 -0.73 22.30 -5.48
CA SER A 257 -2.01 22.02 -4.83
C SER A 257 -2.84 23.29 -4.66
N GLN A 258 -3.96 23.37 -5.36
CA GLN A 258 -4.93 24.43 -5.13
C GLN A 258 -5.67 24.23 -3.80
N THR A 259 -5.84 22.99 -3.35
CA THR A 259 -6.47 22.67 -2.06
C THR A 259 -5.63 23.19 -0.90
N ASP A 260 -4.31 23.02 -0.98
CA ASP A 260 -3.36 23.44 0.04
C ASP A 260 -2.81 24.85 -0.20
N ASN A 261 -3.33 25.57 -1.24
CA ASN A 261 -2.85 26.88 -1.68
C ASN A 261 -1.33 26.90 -1.99
N ILE A 262 -0.82 25.82 -2.61
CA ILE A 262 0.57 25.68 -3.03
C ILE A 262 0.67 25.89 -4.54
N ALA A 263 1.30 26.98 -4.97
CA ALA A 263 1.49 27.29 -6.39
C ALA A 263 2.46 26.29 -7.06
N LYS A 264 3.59 26.06 -6.44
CA LYS A 264 4.57 25.02 -6.77
C LYS A 264 5.65 24.97 -5.68
N GLU A 265 5.87 23.80 -5.12
CA GLU A 265 7.00 23.53 -4.24
C GLU A 265 7.70 22.26 -4.70
N ASP A 266 9.00 22.20 -4.50
CA ASP A 266 9.82 21.03 -4.82
C ASP A 266 10.93 20.83 -3.78
N ALA A 267 11.42 19.60 -3.70
CA ALA A 267 12.57 19.24 -2.90
C ALA A 267 13.29 18.02 -3.51
N TYR A 268 14.60 17.96 -3.30
CA TYR A 268 15.39 16.80 -3.72
C TYR A 268 15.99 16.04 -2.54
N THR A 269 16.21 14.76 -2.79
CA THR A 269 16.86 13.83 -1.87
C THR A 269 17.98 13.10 -2.60
N LEU A 270 19.18 13.12 -2.04
CA LEU A 270 20.30 12.28 -2.47
C LEU A 270 20.55 11.22 -1.41
N ALA A 271 20.66 9.95 -1.80
CA ALA A 271 20.91 8.87 -0.87
C ALA A 271 22.06 7.98 -1.35
N LEU A 272 22.89 7.56 -0.39
CA LEU A 272 23.93 6.54 -0.57
C LEU A 272 23.64 5.40 0.40
N PHE A 273 23.69 4.16 -0.05
CA PHE A 273 23.47 3.01 0.83
C PHE A 273 24.45 1.88 0.58
N ALA A 274 24.75 1.17 1.65
CA ALA A 274 25.52 -0.06 1.60
C ALA A 274 24.91 -1.07 2.59
N GLN A 275 24.81 -2.33 2.18
CA GLN A 275 24.37 -3.43 3.02
C GLN A 275 25.16 -4.66 2.66
N ASP A 276 25.66 -5.38 3.69
CA ASP A 276 26.34 -6.65 3.54
C ASP A 276 25.59 -7.78 4.26
N GLU A 277 25.26 -8.83 3.52
CA GLU A 277 24.77 -10.10 4.05
C GLU A 277 25.98 -11.03 4.23
N ILE A 278 26.32 -11.32 5.49
CA ILE A 278 27.55 -12.01 5.88
C ILE A 278 27.23 -13.41 6.37
N LYS A 279 27.81 -14.44 5.77
CA LYS A 279 27.80 -15.81 6.28
C LYS A 279 28.91 -15.98 7.32
N LEU A 280 28.59 -15.77 8.60
CA LEU A 280 29.55 -15.93 9.70
C LEU A 280 29.92 -17.40 9.92
N LEU A 281 28.91 -18.26 9.98
CA LEU A 281 29.03 -19.72 10.11
C LEU A 281 28.05 -20.40 9.14
N ARG A 282 28.08 -21.72 9.06
CA ARG A 282 27.18 -22.51 8.20
C ARG A 282 25.69 -22.24 8.51
N ASN A 283 25.38 -21.98 9.76
CA ASN A 283 24.03 -21.77 10.28
C ASN A 283 23.83 -20.38 10.91
N LEU A 284 24.82 -19.49 10.82
CA LEU A 284 24.75 -18.14 11.37
C LEU A 284 25.04 -17.11 10.27
N GLN A 285 24.11 -16.18 10.06
CA GLN A 285 24.20 -15.10 9.11
C GLN A 285 23.97 -13.77 9.82
N ALA A 286 24.70 -12.74 9.41
CA ALA A 286 24.49 -11.37 9.82
C ALA A 286 24.15 -10.50 8.60
N LEU A 287 23.38 -9.47 8.84
CA LEU A 287 23.14 -8.39 7.89
C LEU A 287 23.48 -7.09 8.59
N ILE A 288 24.29 -6.28 7.95
CA ILE A 288 24.66 -4.93 8.43
C ILE A 288 24.47 -3.99 7.27
N GLY A 289 23.73 -2.91 7.50
CA GLY A 289 23.47 -1.91 6.48
C GLY A 289 23.43 -0.51 7.05
N VAL A 290 23.69 0.45 6.19
CA VAL A 290 23.52 1.88 6.49
C VAL A 290 23.09 2.60 5.22
N ARG A 291 22.19 3.55 5.40
CA ARG A 291 21.84 4.52 4.36
C ARG A 291 22.11 5.92 4.89
N TYR A 292 22.89 6.68 4.15
CA TYR A 292 23.10 8.09 4.34
C TYR A 292 22.22 8.86 3.35
N ILE A 293 21.54 9.88 3.83
CA ILE A 293 20.58 10.68 3.08
C ILE A 293 20.88 12.14 3.30
N TYR A 294 20.98 12.88 2.21
CA TYR A 294 20.93 14.33 2.19
C TYR A 294 19.60 14.76 1.59
N HIS A 295 18.80 15.48 2.35
CA HIS A 295 17.57 16.11 1.88
C HIS A 295 17.74 17.63 1.85
N GLU A 296 17.25 18.29 0.82
CA GLU A 296 17.41 19.73 0.62
C GLU A 296 17.04 20.55 1.86
N ASN A 297 15.87 20.28 2.47
CA ASN A 297 15.38 21.00 3.64
C ASN A 297 15.96 20.47 4.97
N PHE A 298 16.10 19.14 5.10
CA PHE A 298 16.41 18.48 6.38
C PHE A 298 17.85 18.03 6.52
N LYS A 299 18.69 18.31 5.51
CA LYS A 299 20.14 18.03 5.51
C LYS A 299 20.44 16.54 5.70
N ASN A 300 21.32 16.20 6.62
CA ASN A 300 21.95 14.89 6.72
C ASN A 300 21.26 13.96 7.70
N HIS A 301 20.97 12.74 7.28
CA HIS A 301 20.44 11.66 8.12
C HIS A 301 21.10 10.34 7.81
N ALA A 302 21.27 9.49 8.82
CA ALA A 302 21.78 8.14 8.66
C ALA A 302 20.81 7.13 9.31
N THR A 303 20.52 6.04 8.61
CA THR A 303 19.65 4.97 9.11
C THR A 303 20.40 3.64 9.07
N PRO A 304 20.96 3.20 10.21
CA PRO A 304 21.56 1.87 10.33
C PRO A 304 20.50 0.77 10.43
N ASN A 305 20.86 -0.43 9.97
CA ASN A 305 20.13 -1.66 10.24
C ASN A 305 21.12 -2.81 10.53
N VAL A 306 20.75 -3.66 11.47
CA VAL A 306 21.53 -4.86 11.82
C VAL A 306 20.55 -6.00 12.07
N ALA A 307 20.86 -7.18 11.53
CA ALA A 307 20.11 -8.39 11.83
C ALA A 307 21.03 -9.59 11.96
N LEU A 308 20.65 -10.51 12.85
CA LEU A 308 21.28 -11.81 13.02
C LEU A 308 20.24 -12.90 12.75
N MET A 309 20.65 -13.96 12.04
CA MET A 309 19.83 -15.13 11.79
C MET A 309 20.61 -16.39 12.09
N TYR A 310 20.10 -17.18 13.04
CA TYR A 310 20.65 -18.47 13.44
C TYR A 310 19.70 -19.61 13.08
N LYS A 311 20.20 -20.59 12.31
CA LYS A 311 19.42 -21.70 11.75
C LYS A 311 19.90 -23.08 12.25
N PRO A 312 19.61 -23.45 13.50
CA PRO A 312 19.93 -24.80 14.01
C PRO A 312 18.86 -25.81 13.56
N GLY A 313 19.19 -26.63 12.57
CA GLY A 313 18.29 -27.68 12.09
C GLY A 313 16.99 -27.14 11.51
N LYS A 314 15.86 -27.44 12.15
CA LYS A 314 14.50 -27.02 11.72
C LYS A 314 14.06 -25.67 12.28
N PHE A 315 14.88 -25.02 13.11
CA PHE A 315 14.58 -23.74 13.70
C PHE A 315 15.26 -22.59 12.95
N ASN A 316 14.59 -21.44 12.87
CA ASN A 316 15.15 -20.18 12.43
C ASN A 316 14.89 -19.12 13.51
N PHE A 317 15.95 -18.62 14.12
CA PHE A 317 15.88 -17.49 15.06
C PHE A 317 16.41 -16.24 14.38
N ARG A 318 15.71 -15.13 14.53
CA ARG A 318 16.15 -13.82 14.01
C ARG A 318 16.00 -12.76 15.08
N ALA A 319 17.01 -11.90 15.16
CA ALA A 319 16.95 -10.66 15.93
C ALA A 319 17.34 -9.51 15.01
N SER A 320 16.59 -8.41 15.04
CA SER A 320 16.91 -7.25 14.21
C SER A 320 16.67 -5.94 14.92
N TYR A 321 17.48 -4.95 14.55
CA TYR A 321 17.32 -3.55 14.84
C TYR A 321 17.37 -2.76 13.54
N ALA A 322 16.48 -1.78 13.38
CA ALA A 322 16.50 -0.85 12.28
C ALA A 322 16.06 0.55 12.74
N ALA A 323 16.82 1.55 12.36
CA ALA A 323 16.40 2.94 12.47
C ALA A 323 15.71 3.37 11.18
N GLY A 324 14.68 4.18 11.30
CA GLY A 324 13.98 4.79 10.19
C GLY A 324 13.71 6.27 10.44
N PHE A 325 13.34 6.98 9.39
CA PHE A 325 12.86 8.35 9.50
C PHE A 325 11.88 8.66 8.38
N ARG A 326 11.03 9.66 8.60
CA ARG A 326 10.13 10.23 7.62
C ARG A 326 10.37 11.73 7.51
N THR A 327 10.67 12.20 6.33
CA THR A 327 10.72 13.64 6.07
C THR A 327 9.31 14.21 6.04
N PRO A 328 9.09 15.43 6.58
CA PRO A 328 7.86 16.17 6.34
C PRO A 328 7.58 16.27 4.84
N THR A 329 6.33 16.11 4.46
CA THR A 329 5.87 16.29 3.08
C THR A 329 5.83 17.77 2.70
N LEU A 330 5.87 18.09 1.41
CA LEU A 330 5.73 19.47 0.93
C LEU A 330 4.41 20.09 1.38
N SER A 331 3.32 19.30 1.52
CA SER A 331 2.06 19.78 2.06
C SER A 331 2.17 20.12 3.55
N GLU A 332 2.85 19.31 4.37
CA GLU A 332 3.06 19.60 5.80
C GLU A 332 3.89 20.85 6.04
N LEU A 333 4.80 21.19 5.11
CA LEU A 333 5.64 22.38 5.20
C LEU A 333 4.93 23.65 4.72
N TYR A 334 4.22 23.59 3.61
CA TYR A 334 3.81 24.79 2.85
C TYR A 334 2.30 24.97 2.76
N ALA A 335 1.46 24.03 3.21
CA ALA A 335 0.02 24.14 3.06
C ALA A 335 -0.57 25.34 3.80
N THR A 336 -1.57 25.95 3.17
CA THR A 336 -2.49 26.91 3.79
C THR A 336 -3.90 26.56 3.35
N ASP A 337 -4.59 25.70 4.13
CA ASP A 337 -5.93 25.20 3.82
C ASP A 337 -6.98 25.79 4.73
N ILE A 338 -8.13 26.17 4.14
CA ILE A 338 -9.27 26.73 4.87
C ILE A 338 -10.45 25.77 4.78
N ALA A 339 -10.75 25.09 5.89
CA ALA A 339 -11.95 24.28 6.04
C ALA A 339 -13.18 25.18 6.25
N LYS A 340 -13.82 25.62 5.18
CA LYS A 340 -14.93 26.60 5.20
C LYS A 340 -16.10 26.19 6.09
N LYS A 341 -16.40 24.88 6.23
CA LYS A 341 -17.50 24.40 7.08
C LYS A 341 -17.32 24.79 8.55
N ASN A 342 -16.10 24.75 9.06
CA ASN A 342 -15.76 24.99 10.47
C ASN A 342 -15.08 26.33 10.67
N ASP A 343 -14.85 27.09 9.61
CA ASP A 343 -14.03 28.31 9.58
C ASP A 343 -12.66 28.08 10.26
N ARG A 344 -11.98 26.98 9.85
CA ARG A 344 -10.70 26.56 10.39
C ARG A 344 -9.60 26.73 9.37
N LEU A 345 -8.60 27.50 9.72
CA LEU A 345 -7.35 27.63 8.98
C LEU A 345 -6.37 26.54 9.42
N THR A 346 -5.78 25.84 8.49
CA THR A 346 -4.67 24.91 8.72
C THR A 346 -3.44 25.44 8.00
N ILE A 347 -2.34 25.62 8.72
CA ILE A 347 -1.07 26.13 8.17
C ILE A 347 0.02 25.07 8.31
N GLY A 348 0.89 24.98 7.32
CA GLY A 348 2.13 24.22 7.35
C GLY A 348 3.14 24.84 8.30
N ASN A 349 4.28 24.18 8.46
CA ASN A 349 5.35 24.65 9.32
C ASN A 349 6.72 24.32 8.72
N LEU A 350 7.50 25.34 8.41
CA LEU A 350 8.85 25.21 7.85
C LEU A 350 9.90 24.73 8.87
N ASP A 351 9.59 24.85 10.16
CA ASP A 351 10.48 24.44 11.25
C ASP A 351 10.30 22.97 11.64
N LEU A 352 9.46 22.21 10.92
CA LEU A 352 9.26 20.78 11.17
C LEU A 352 10.58 20.01 11.07
N LYS A 353 10.73 19.05 11.97
CA LYS A 353 11.82 18.07 11.96
C LYS A 353 11.33 16.74 11.37
N PRO A 354 12.23 15.94 10.79
CA PRO A 354 11.87 14.57 10.39
C PRO A 354 11.46 13.72 11.60
N GLU A 355 10.41 12.94 11.43
CA GLU A 355 10.06 11.89 12.39
C GLU A 355 11.11 10.80 12.37
N LYS A 356 11.37 10.19 13.53
CA LYS A 356 12.38 9.14 13.72
C LYS A 356 11.76 7.94 14.38
N ASN A 357 12.23 6.75 14.03
CA ASN A 357 11.84 5.57 14.77
C ASN A 357 13.01 4.62 15.03
N ASN A 358 12.86 3.84 16.11
CA ASN A 358 13.71 2.71 16.43
C ASN A 358 12.82 1.46 16.47
N TYR A 359 13.13 0.50 15.61
CA TYR A 359 12.40 -0.75 15.49
C TYR A 359 13.27 -1.92 15.92
N PHE A 360 12.77 -2.72 16.84
CA PHE A 360 13.38 -3.96 17.29
C PHE A 360 12.45 -5.13 17.01
N SER A 361 12.98 -6.25 16.54
CA SER A 361 12.20 -7.47 16.42
C SER A 361 12.99 -8.71 16.78
N LEU A 362 12.27 -9.69 17.33
CA LEU A 362 12.76 -11.01 17.65
C LEU A 362 11.79 -12.04 17.10
N SER A 363 12.27 -12.98 16.28
CA SER A 363 11.42 -14.03 15.72
C SER A 363 12.02 -15.41 15.90
N ALA A 364 11.13 -16.38 16.07
CA ALA A 364 11.43 -17.81 16.07
C ALA A 364 10.48 -18.51 15.10
N GLU A 365 11.01 -19.37 14.25
CA GLU A 365 10.25 -20.15 13.30
C GLU A 365 10.70 -21.62 13.41
N TYR A 366 9.74 -22.52 13.43
CA TYR A 366 9.96 -23.95 13.29
C TYR A 366 9.39 -24.43 11.96
N VAL A 367 10.20 -25.12 11.17
CA VAL A 367 9.82 -25.62 9.85
C VAL A 367 9.90 -27.14 9.83
N HIS A 368 8.77 -27.78 9.59
CA HIS A 368 8.65 -29.20 9.35
C HIS A 368 8.13 -29.45 7.92
N GLU A 369 8.28 -30.64 7.38
CA GLU A 369 7.84 -31.00 6.03
C GLU A 369 6.35 -30.70 5.77
N ARG A 370 5.50 -30.85 6.78
CA ARG A 370 4.05 -30.68 6.68
C ARG A 370 3.51 -29.45 7.37
N PHE A 371 4.26 -28.79 8.23
CA PHE A 371 3.80 -27.61 8.93
C PHE A 371 4.93 -26.65 9.26
N SER A 372 4.60 -25.40 9.41
CA SER A 372 5.48 -24.38 9.94
C SER A 372 4.73 -23.50 10.94
N VAL A 373 5.43 -23.05 11.95
CA VAL A 373 4.92 -22.10 12.94
C VAL A 373 5.98 -21.02 13.12
N SER A 374 5.56 -19.76 13.10
CA SER A 374 6.44 -18.63 13.41
C SER A 374 5.81 -17.71 14.45
N VAL A 375 6.66 -17.16 15.30
CA VAL A 375 6.32 -16.14 16.29
C VAL A 375 7.28 -14.98 16.08
N ASN A 376 6.75 -13.78 16.01
CA ASN A 376 7.53 -12.54 15.92
C ASN A 376 7.04 -11.54 16.97
N ALA A 377 7.92 -11.14 17.87
CA ALA A 377 7.69 -10.05 18.80
C ALA A 377 8.42 -8.80 18.30
N PHE A 378 7.79 -7.62 18.42
CA PHE A 378 8.38 -6.37 17.95
C PHE A 378 8.05 -5.19 18.87
N TYR A 379 8.91 -4.19 18.80
CA TYR A 379 8.76 -2.91 19.47
C TYR A 379 9.21 -1.79 18.52
N ASN A 380 8.36 -0.79 18.30
CA ASN A 380 8.61 0.38 17.49
C ASN A 380 8.33 1.65 18.31
N ASN A 381 9.34 2.47 18.49
CA ASN A 381 9.22 3.79 19.14
C ASN A 381 9.39 4.86 18.08
N ILE A 382 8.35 5.66 17.84
CA ILE A 382 8.30 6.75 16.87
C ILE A 382 8.29 8.06 17.63
N ARG A 383 9.21 8.96 17.31
CA ARG A 383 9.37 10.28 17.94
C ARG A 383 9.28 11.38 16.92
N ASP A 384 9.07 12.60 17.43
CA ASP A 384 8.90 13.81 16.62
C ASP A 384 7.78 13.65 15.56
N MET A 385 6.71 12.91 15.90
CA MET A 385 5.58 12.69 14.97
C MET A 385 4.91 14.02 14.64
N ILE A 386 4.56 14.17 13.38
CA ILE A 386 3.91 15.39 12.88
C ILE A 386 2.40 15.22 13.00
N ASP A 387 1.79 16.06 13.82
CA ASP A 387 0.33 16.13 13.95
C ASP A 387 -0.12 17.61 13.98
N TYR A 388 -1.41 17.84 14.13
CA TYR A 388 -1.99 19.18 14.22
C TYR A 388 -1.94 19.70 15.65
N ASN A 389 -1.31 20.86 15.82
CA ASN A 389 -1.35 21.67 17.04
C ASN A 389 -2.36 22.80 16.85
N THR A 390 -3.32 22.94 17.76
CA THR A 390 -4.27 24.07 17.74
C THR A 390 -3.62 25.27 18.41
N ILE A 391 -3.23 26.27 17.63
CA ILE A 391 -2.47 27.43 18.10
C ILE A 391 -3.36 28.62 18.50
N ALA A 392 -4.59 28.69 17.98
CA ALA A 392 -5.56 29.72 18.35
C ALA A 392 -7.01 29.23 18.17
N THR A 393 -7.92 29.69 19.04
CA THR A 393 -9.36 29.43 18.96
C THR A 393 -10.17 30.67 19.39
N GLY A 394 -11.44 30.76 18.95
CA GLY A 394 -12.39 31.80 19.34
C GLY A 394 -11.96 33.22 18.93
N ASP A 395 -12.18 34.20 19.82
CA ASP A 395 -11.92 35.61 19.52
C ASP A 395 -10.45 35.89 19.21
N LYS A 396 -9.52 35.24 19.91
CA LYS A 396 -8.08 35.35 19.65
C LYS A 396 -7.71 34.87 18.23
N ALA A 397 -8.30 33.78 17.77
CA ALA A 397 -8.07 33.27 16.42
C ALA A 397 -8.70 34.20 15.37
N MET A 398 -9.87 34.74 15.66
CA MET A 398 -10.57 35.69 14.80
C MET A 398 -9.79 37.00 14.65
N GLU A 399 -9.30 37.58 15.76
CA GLU A 399 -8.52 38.83 15.74
C GLU A 399 -7.18 38.67 15.00
N GLN A 400 -6.48 37.57 15.24
CA GLN A 400 -5.10 37.39 14.73
C GLN A 400 -5.07 36.83 13.31
N TYR A 401 -6.02 35.95 12.95
CA TYR A 401 -5.99 35.19 11.68
C TYR A 401 -7.28 35.31 10.85
N GLY A 402 -8.34 35.92 11.38
CA GLY A 402 -9.63 36.03 10.69
C GLY A 402 -10.42 34.72 10.62
N HIS A 403 -10.12 33.74 11.46
CA HIS A 403 -10.76 32.42 11.49
C HIS A 403 -11.09 31.99 12.91
N LYS A 404 -12.10 31.12 13.08
CA LYS A 404 -12.54 30.63 14.42
C LYS A 404 -11.58 29.66 15.08
N GLU A 405 -10.81 28.94 14.29
CA GLU A 405 -9.81 27.97 14.76
C GLU A 405 -8.60 28.00 13.82
N VAL A 406 -7.41 27.99 14.39
CA VAL A 406 -6.16 27.88 13.63
C VAL A 406 -5.35 26.70 14.13
N ARG A 407 -5.00 25.82 13.21
CA ARG A 407 -4.12 24.68 13.45
C ARG A 407 -2.84 24.80 12.65
N GLN A 408 -1.74 24.41 13.25
CA GLN A 408 -0.44 24.33 12.60
C GLN A 408 0.08 22.90 12.67
N ARG A 409 0.85 22.47 11.66
CA ARG A 409 1.63 21.23 11.74
C ARG A 409 2.79 21.42 12.69
N ASP A 410 3.00 20.45 13.60
CA ASP A 410 4.06 20.52 14.60
C ASP A 410 4.56 19.10 14.96
N ASN A 411 5.80 19.00 15.48
CA ASN A 411 6.36 17.76 15.99
C ASN A 411 5.97 17.60 17.47
N ILE A 412 4.76 17.17 17.75
CA ILE A 412 4.16 17.17 19.08
C ILE A 412 3.82 15.77 19.61
N ALA A 413 4.06 14.71 18.84
CA ALA A 413 3.60 13.39 19.21
C ALA A 413 4.73 12.36 19.29
N GLU A 414 4.65 11.50 20.30
CA GLU A 414 5.42 10.26 20.41
C GLU A 414 4.46 9.08 20.38
N ALA A 415 4.79 8.04 19.61
CA ALA A 415 4.00 6.84 19.56
C ALA A 415 4.83 5.58 19.86
N LYS A 416 4.26 4.69 20.64
CA LYS A 416 4.81 3.36 20.90
C LYS A 416 3.89 2.31 20.31
N VAL A 417 4.46 1.42 19.50
CA VAL A 417 3.74 0.33 18.84
C VAL A 417 4.50 -0.96 19.10
N TYR A 418 3.89 -1.90 19.82
CA TYR A 418 4.53 -3.18 20.12
C TYR A 418 3.52 -4.31 20.13
N GLY A 419 4.00 -5.52 19.87
CA GLY A 419 3.09 -6.64 19.79
C GLY A 419 3.76 -7.95 19.43
N ILE A 420 2.89 -8.93 19.17
CA ILE A 420 3.29 -10.29 18.79
C ILE A 420 2.46 -10.71 17.57
N ASN A 421 3.13 -11.24 16.56
CA ASN A 421 2.53 -11.92 15.43
C ASN A 421 2.83 -13.42 15.52
N VAL A 422 1.81 -14.24 15.42
CA VAL A 422 1.93 -15.70 15.32
C VAL A 422 1.37 -16.11 13.98
N SER A 423 2.06 -16.96 13.23
CA SER A 423 1.52 -17.59 12.02
C SER A 423 1.81 -19.08 11.99
N ALA A 424 0.86 -19.85 11.47
CA ALA A 424 0.97 -21.28 11.31
C ALA A 424 0.43 -21.71 9.94
N ASN A 425 1.12 -22.67 9.32
CA ASN A 425 0.67 -23.30 8.08
C ASN A 425 0.83 -24.80 8.22
N ALA A 426 -0.17 -25.57 7.80
CA ALA A 426 -0.16 -27.02 7.87
C ALA A 426 -0.76 -27.66 6.60
N TYR A 427 -0.04 -28.62 6.02
CA TYR A 427 -0.58 -29.53 5.03
C TYR A 427 -1.10 -30.80 5.72
N LEU A 428 -2.42 -30.97 5.75
CA LEU A 428 -3.09 -32.05 6.46
C LEU A 428 -3.18 -33.36 5.64
N GLY A 429 -2.73 -33.36 4.39
CA GLY A 429 -2.84 -34.47 3.45
C GLY A 429 -4.10 -34.39 2.58
N ALA A 430 -4.21 -35.27 1.58
CA ALA A 430 -5.33 -35.37 0.65
C ALA A 430 -5.77 -34.03 0.01
N GLY A 431 -4.84 -33.07 -0.15
CA GLY A 431 -5.11 -31.76 -0.73
C GLY A 431 -5.58 -30.69 0.26
N PHE A 432 -5.67 -30.98 1.56
CA PHE A 432 -6.07 -30.02 2.59
C PHE A 432 -4.88 -29.22 3.11
N ASN A 433 -5.01 -27.90 3.06
CA ASN A 433 -4.09 -26.94 3.67
C ASN A 433 -4.86 -26.06 4.64
N LEU A 434 -4.27 -25.83 5.81
CA LEU A 434 -4.77 -24.92 6.82
C LEU A 434 -3.69 -23.91 7.15
N SER A 435 -4.02 -22.62 7.13
CA SER A 435 -3.14 -21.57 7.61
C SER A 435 -3.90 -20.60 8.50
N GLY A 436 -3.17 -20.01 9.44
CA GLY A 436 -3.75 -19.02 10.34
C GLY A 436 -2.71 -18.06 10.86
N GLY A 437 -3.18 -16.91 11.27
CA GLY A 437 -2.38 -15.87 11.89
C GLY A 437 -3.12 -15.20 13.04
N TYR A 438 -2.37 -14.80 14.04
CA TYR A 438 -2.84 -13.99 15.15
C TYR A 438 -1.90 -12.80 15.33
N THR A 439 -2.45 -11.62 15.45
CA THR A 439 -1.73 -10.40 15.77
C THR A 439 -2.29 -9.82 17.07
N HIS A 440 -1.41 -9.63 18.06
CA HIS A 440 -1.70 -8.81 19.22
C HIS A 440 -0.90 -7.52 19.09
N LEU A 441 -1.58 -6.38 19.10
CA LEU A 441 -0.99 -5.05 18.88
C LEU A 441 -1.38 -4.12 20.02
N ASN A 442 -0.38 -3.57 20.71
CA ASN A 442 -0.56 -2.44 21.61
C ASN A 442 -0.03 -1.19 20.91
N THR A 443 -0.84 -0.15 20.91
CA THR A 443 -0.48 1.17 20.38
C THR A 443 -0.73 2.19 21.45
N GLN A 444 0.17 3.15 21.60
CA GLN A 444 0.07 4.23 22.56
C GLN A 444 0.49 5.54 21.91
N ASP A 445 -0.42 6.50 21.89
CA ASP A 445 -0.10 7.91 21.76
C ASP A 445 0.36 8.37 23.15
N VAL A 446 1.63 8.79 23.28
CA VAL A 446 2.25 8.99 24.59
C VAL A 446 1.72 10.25 25.27
N GLU A 447 1.45 11.32 24.49
CA GLU A 447 0.93 12.58 25.04
C GLU A 447 -0.53 12.47 25.47
N LEU A 448 -1.33 11.74 24.74
CA LEU A 448 -2.77 11.60 25.02
C LEU A 448 -3.09 10.39 25.90
N GLU A 449 -2.09 9.57 26.24
CA GLU A 449 -2.22 8.34 27.04
C GLU A 449 -3.31 7.37 26.54
N GLN A 450 -3.55 7.33 25.23
CA GLN A 450 -4.60 6.54 24.62
C GLN A 450 -4.09 5.72 23.41
N PRO A 451 -4.86 4.73 22.91
CA PRO A 451 -4.49 4.01 21.71
C PRO A 451 -4.41 4.94 20.50
N ILE A 452 -3.54 4.61 19.53
CA ILE A 452 -3.47 5.34 18.25
C ILE A 452 -4.80 5.19 17.52
N ASP A 453 -5.26 6.27 16.88
CA ASP A 453 -6.52 6.31 16.12
C ASP A 453 -6.60 5.18 15.09
N LYS A 454 -7.78 4.56 14.98
CA LYS A 454 -8.09 3.43 14.10
C LYS A 454 -7.29 2.14 14.36
N SER A 455 -6.68 1.99 15.53
CA SER A 455 -5.97 0.76 15.90
C SER A 455 -6.92 -0.37 16.31
N ILE A 456 -6.50 -1.62 16.04
CA ILE A 456 -7.18 -2.86 16.44
C ILE A 456 -6.21 -3.65 17.29
N LYS A 457 -6.64 -4.05 18.50
CA LYS A 457 -5.76 -4.72 19.46
C LYS A 457 -5.49 -6.19 19.10
N ASN A 458 -6.53 -6.92 18.68
CA ASN A 458 -6.41 -8.33 18.32
C ASN A 458 -7.02 -8.59 16.95
N ALA A 459 -6.26 -9.26 16.08
CA ALA A 459 -6.71 -9.66 14.76
C ALA A 459 -6.34 -11.12 14.51
N TYR A 460 -7.29 -11.89 13.97
CA TYR A 460 -7.10 -13.28 13.58
C TYR A 460 -7.41 -13.42 12.09
N ASN A 461 -6.62 -14.22 11.39
CA ASN A 461 -6.93 -14.68 10.05
C ASN A 461 -6.84 -16.20 9.99
N ILE A 462 -7.75 -16.82 9.26
CA ILE A 462 -7.83 -18.26 9.07
C ILE A 462 -8.05 -18.51 7.59
N ASN A 463 -7.29 -19.44 7.02
CA ASN A 463 -7.50 -19.89 5.65
C ASN A 463 -7.50 -21.41 5.62
N ALA A 464 -8.59 -22.00 5.16
CA ALA A 464 -8.74 -23.42 4.91
C ALA A 464 -8.91 -23.65 3.41
N GLN A 465 -8.02 -24.41 2.82
CA GLN A 465 -8.03 -24.71 1.39
C GLN A 465 -8.05 -26.23 1.17
N TRP A 466 -8.91 -26.66 0.25
CA TRP A 466 -8.85 -28.00 -0.32
C TRP A 466 -8.66 -27.93 -1.82
N ALA A 467 -7.70 -28.68 -2.36
CA ALA A 467 -7.45 -28.75 -3.78
C ALA A 467 -7.20 -30.19 -4.20
N HIS A 468 -7.89 -30.61 -5.26
CA HIS A 468 -7.71 -31.93 -5.85
C HIS A 468 -7.68 -31.84 -7.38
N SER A 469 -6.89 -32.71 -8.01
CA SER A 469 -6.72 -32.75 -9.45
C SER A 469 -7.09 -34.13 -10.00
N TRP A 470 -7.95 -34.13 -11.03
CA TRP A 470 -8.36 -35.30 -11.81
C TRP A 470 -7.97 -35.09 -13.27
N LYS A 471 -6.96 -35.75 -13.77
CA LYS A 471 -6.50 -35.62 -15.18
C LYS A 471 -6.43 -34.15 -15.62
N ILE A 472 -7.39 -33.68 -16.41
CA ILE A 472 -7.46 -32.33 -16.96
C ILE A 472 -8.19 -31.33 -16.06
N TYR A 473 -8.90 -31.80 -15.05
CA TYR A 473 -9.72 -30.99 -14.15
C TYR A 473 -9.09 -30.86 -12.77
N ARG A 474 -9.10 -29.65 -12.21
CA ARG A 474 -8.72 -29.37 -10.83
C ARG A 474 -9.80 -28.53 -10.16
N LEU A 475 -10.21 -28.94 -8.97
CA LEU A 475 -11.09 -28.17 -8.09
C LEU A 475 -10.26 -27.58 -6.94
N ASN A 476 -10.49 -26.31 -6.65
CA ASN A 476 -9.97 -25.63 -5.46
C ASN A 476 -11.17 -25.01 -4.71
N ILE A 477 -11.27 -25.29 -3.42
CA ILE A 477 -12.25 -24.70 -2.49
C ILE A 477 -11.44 -23.97 -1.43
N ASN A 478 -11.80 -22.74 -1.11
CA ASN A 478 -11.09 -21.93 -0.15
C ASN A 478 -12.09 -21.19 0.76
N LEU A 479 -11.91 -21.34 2.07
CA LEU A 479 -12.61 -20.60 3.12
C LEU A 479 -11.62 -19.67 3.80
N ASN A 480 -11.89 -18.34 3.77
CA ASN A 480 -11.09 -17.32 4.45
C ASN A 480 -11.93 -16.71 5.57
N GLY A 481 -11.35 -16.60 6.76
CA GLY A 481 -11.92 -15.92 7.90
C GLY A 481 -11.01 -14.80 8.39
N ARG A 482 -11.62 -13.67 8.73
CA ARG A 482 -10.96 -12.55 9.41
C ARG A 482 -11.81 -12.14 10.60
N ILE A 483 -11.20 -12.13 11.79
CA ILE A 483 -11.84 -11.75 13.05
C ILE A 483 -11.02 -10.61 13.64
N ASN A 484 -11.66 -9.49 13.93
CA ASN A 484 -11.05 -8.31 14.52
C ASN A 484 -11.76 -7.93 15.83
N SER A 485 -10.99 -7.65 16.87
CA SER A 485 -11.51 -7.04 18.08
C SER A 485 -11.96 -5.58 17.81
N LYS A 486 -12.53 -4.94 18.83
CA LYS A 486 -12.97 -3.55 18.78
C LYS A 486 -11.89 -2.64 18.19
N ARG A 487 -12.30 -1.68 17.35
CA ARG A 487 -11.44 -0.69 16.73
C ARG A 487 -11.61 0.65 17.43
N PHE A 488 -10.52 1.23 17.88
CA PHE A 488 -10.52 2.54 18.54
C PHE A 488 -10.61 3.68 17.53
N SER A 489 -11.33 4.75 17.87
CA SER A 489 -11.30 6.03 17.18
C SER A 489 -11.32 7.18 18.17
N LYS A 490 -10.46 8.18 17.96
CA LYS A 490 -10.45 9.42 18.74
C LYS A 490 -11.80 10.16 18.69
N SER A 491 -12.49 10.10 17.55
CA SER A 491 -13.73 10.87 17.32
C SER A 491 -15.00 10.11 17.70
N TYR A 492 -15.03 8.78 17.57
CA TYR A 492 -16.26 7.98 17.69
C TYR A 492 -16.18 6.87 18.74
N GLY A 493 -15.08 6.82 19.53
CA GLY A 493 -14.88 5.77 20.53
C GLY A 493 -14.57 4.41 19.91
N TYR A 494 -15.07 3.34 20.52
CA TYR A 494 -14.83 1.98 20.03
C TYR A 494 -15.92 1.50 19.07
N ALA A 495 -15.51 1.09 17.89
CA ALA A 495 -16.37 0.30 16.99
C ALA A 495 -16.47 -1.16 17.48
N PRO A 496 -17.59 -1.86 17.21
CA PRO A 496 -17.78 -3.25 17.58
C PRO A 496 -16.67 -4.17 17.00
N GLU A 497 -16.45 -5.28 17.68
CA GLU A 497 -15.73 -6.40 17.08
C GLU A 497 -16.53 -7.01 15.92
N TYR A 498 -15.83 -7.62 14.96
CA TYR A 498 -16.47 -8.19 13.80
C TYR A 498 -15.71 -9.38 13.23
N GLN A 499 -16.45 -10.20 12.48
CA GLN A 499 -15.86 -11.28 11.69
C GLN A 499 -16.41 -11.27 10.27
N LEU A 500 -15.52 -11.52 9.31
CA LEU A 500 -15.87 -11.68 7.89
C LEU A 500 -15.33 -13.01 7.39
N TRP A 501 -16.20 -13.77 6.72
CA TRP A 501 -15.87 -15.06 6.16
C TRP A 501 -16.23 -15.09 4.68
N ASP A 502 -15.31 -15.61 3.85
CA ASP A 502 -15.48 -15.70 2.40
C ASP A 502 -15.27 -17.14 1.96
N LEU A 503 -16.20 -17.67 1.16
CA LEU A 503 -16.11 -18.98 0.55
C LEU A 503 -15.92 -18.84 -0.97
N ASN A 504 -14.89 -19.48 -1.51
CA ASN A 504 -14.54 -19.39 -2.92
C ASN A 504 -14.36 -20.79 -3.53
N THR A 505 -14.80 -20.95 -4.77
CA THR A 505 -14.48 -22.13 -5.57
C THR A 505 -13.84 -21.72 -6.91
N ARG A 506 -12.91 -22.53 -7.37
CA ARG A 506 -12.30 -22.39 -8.70
C ARG A 506 -12.18 -23.76 -9.33
N HIS A 507 -12.68 -23.86 -10.56
CA HIS A 507 -12.65 -25.05 -11.39
C HIS A 507 -11.67 -24.80 -12.52
N SER A 508 -10.61 -25.59 -12.65
CA SER A 508 -9.58 -25.40 -13.68
C SER A 508 -9.58 -26.57 -14.65
N PHE A 509 -9.81 -26.29 -15.94
CA PHE A 509 -9.77 -27.25 -17.05
C PHE A 509 -8.52 -26.98 -17.88
N ASN A 510 -7.57 -27.91 -17.85
CA ASN A 510 -6.30 -27.79 -18.57
C ASN A 510 -6.40 -28.52 -19.92
N LEU A 511 -6.60 -27.77 -21.01
CA LEU A 511 -6.82 -28.23 -22.36
C LEU A 511 -5.57 -27.93 -23.21
N LYS A 512 -4.45 -28.65 -22.96
CA LYS A 512 -3.15 -28.44 -23.63
C LYS A 512 -2.71 -26.97 -23.64
N SER A 513 -3.01 -26.24 -24.71
CA SER A 513 -2.63 -24.83 -24.88
C SER A 513 -3.56 -23.83 -24.20
N VAL A 514 -4.73 -24.26 -23.73
CA VAL A 514 -5.75 -23.40 -23.12
C VAL A 514 -6.10 -23.89 -21.74
N ILE A 515 -6.15 -22.97 -20.76
CA ILE A 515 -6.67 -23.23 -19.42
C ILE A 515 -7.92 -22.39 -19.25
N ILE A 516 -9.03 -23.01 -18.89
CA ILE A 516 -10.31 -22.36 -18.61
C ILE A 516 -10.61 -22.52 -17.13
N GLU A 517 -10.78 -21.40 -16.42
CA GLU A 517 -10.98 -21.42 -14.96
C GLU A 517 -12.25 -20.62 -14.59
N PRO A 518 -13.45 -21.21 -14.67
CA PRO A 518 -14.62 -20.63 -14.03
C PRO A 518 -14.50 -20.71 -12.51
N GLY A 519 -15.05 -19.71 -11.82
CA GLY A 519 -15.10 -19.65 -10.38
C GLY A 519 -16.36 -18.95 -9.88
N CYS A 520 -16.74 -19.24 -8.66
CA CYS A 520 -17.77 -18.50 -7.95
C CYS A 520 -17.45 -18.42 -6.47
N GLY A 521 -18.09 -17.49 -5.78
CA GLY A 521 -17.90 -17.35 -4.35
C GLY A 521 -18.91 -16.44 -3.69
N MET A 522 -18.85 -16.47 -2.38
CA MET A 522 -19.64 -15.64 -1.49
C MET A 522 -18.70 -14.92 -0.54
N GLU A 523 -18.78 -13.61 -0.52
CA GLU A 523 -18.06 -12.74 0.42
C GLU A 523 -19.00 -12.39 1.57
N ASN A 524 -18.44 -12.24 2.77
CA ASN A 524 -19.21 -11.96 3.99
C ASN A 524 -20.34 -12.98 4.22
N LEU A 525 -19.95 -14.26 4.35
CA LEU A 525 -20.85 -15.42 4.44
C LEU A 525 -21.95 -15.26 5.52
N PHE A 526 -21.64 -14.60 6.65
CA PHE A 526 -22.54 -14.40 7.78
C PHE A 526 -23.29 -13.07 7.74
N ASP A 527 -23.19 -12.32 6.64
CA ASP A 527 -23.92 -11.08 6.40
C ASP A 527 -23.70 -9.97 7.45
N TYR A 528 -22.48 -9.87 7.97
CA TYR A 528 -22.16 -8.81 8.92
C TYR A 528 -22.24 -7.43 8.26
N MET A 529 -22.93 -6.50 8.91
CA MET A 529 -22.98 -5.08 8.55
C MET A 529 -22.87 -4.23 9.81
N ASP A 530 -22.13 -3.13 9.74
CA ASP A 530 -22.12 -2.10 10.79
C ASP A 530 -23.22 -1.09 10.47
N ASP A 531 -24.40 -1.29 11.03
CA ASP A 531 -25.63 -0.50 10.81
C ASP A 531 -25.74 0.76 11.67
N ARG A 532 -24.68 1.09 12.43
CA ARG A 532 -24.63 2.34 13.20
C ARG A 532 -24.74 3.56 12.27
N PRO A 533 -25.11 4.74 12.80
CA PRO A 533 -25.20 5.97 12.03
C PRO A 533 -23.96 6.25 11.19
N TYR A 534 -24.16 6.88 10.04
CA TYR A 534 -23.08 7.30 9.16
C TYR A 534 -22.01 8.08 9.95
N ASN A 535 -20.75 7.93 9.61
CA ASN A 535 -19.54 8.35 10.30
C ASN A 535 -19.16 7.49 11.52
N SER A 536 -20.10 7.04 12.38
CA SER A 536 -19.75 6.13 13.48
C SER A 536 -19.53 4.69 13.01
N ASN A 537 -20.02 4.32 11.82
CA ASN A 537 -19.86 3.01 11.16
C ASN A 537 -18.55 2.88 10.35
N TYR A 538 -17.46 3.47 10.82
CA TYR A 538 -16.17 3.58 10.15
C TYR A 538 -15.32 2.31 10.14
N ALA A 539 -15.66 1.31 10.96
CA ALA A 539 -14.75 0.18 11.21
C ALA A 539 -14.73 -0.85 10.07
N THR A 540 -15.89 -1.10 9.48
CA THR A 540 -16.05 -2.12 8.44
C THR A 540 -16.94 -1.58 7.35
N LEU A 541 -16.35 -1.31 6.19
CA LEU A 541 -17.09 -0.89 5.01
C LEU A 541 -17.38 -2.10 4.13
N THR A 542 -18.39 -2.91 4.52
CA THR A 542 -18.88 -4.03 3.73
C THR A 542 -20.36 -3.86 3.43
N PRO A 543 -20.81 -4.07 2.19
CA PRO A 543 -22.20 -3.93 1.80
C PRO A 543 -23.09 -5.11 2.22
N GLY A 544 -22.68 -5.93 3.21
CA GLY A 544 -23.30 -7.19 3.57
C GLY A 544 -22.82 -8.35 2.67
N ARG A 545 -23.60 -9.43 2.66
CA ARG A 545 -23.29 -10.62 1.86
C ARG A 545 -23.28 -10.30 0.37
N SER A 546 -22.26 -10.77 -0.31
CA SER A 546 -22.03 -10.52 -1.74
C SER A 546 -21.70 -11.82 -2.47
N PHE A 547 -22.29 -12.02 -3.65
CA PHE A 547 -21.98 -13.14 -4.52
C PHE A 547 -21.15 -12.67 -5.71
N TYR A 548 -20.31 -13.54 -6.24
CA TYR A 548 -19.60 -13.29 -7.48
C TYR A 548 -19.46 -14.54 -8.34
N ILE A 549 -19.29 -14.29 -9.63
CA ILE A 549 -18.84 -15.25 -10.63
C ILE A 549 -17.58 -14.73 -11.30
N SER A 550 -16.73 -15.61 -11.75
CA SER A 550 -15.49 -15.26 -12.46
C SER A 550 -15.17 -16.25 -13.56
N LEU A 551 -14.44 -15.80 -14.56
CA LEU A 551 -13.90 -16.63 -15.62
C LEU A 551 -12.47 -16.16 -15.92
N SER A 552 -11.50 -17.07 -15.81
CA SER A 552 -10.13 -16.85 -16.27
C SER A 552 -9.85 -17.75 -17.47
N LEU A 553 -9.34 -17.14 -18.53
CA LEU A 553 -8.90 -17.81 -19.75
C LEU A 553 -7.40 -17.57 -19.90
N LYS A 554 -6.61 -18.64 -20.08
CA LYS A 554 -5.16 -18.55 -20.26
C LYS A 554 -4.75 -19.36 -21.47
N PHE A 555 -4.06 -18.71 -22.39
CA PHE A 555 -3.45 -19.34 -23.56
C PHE A 555 -1.93 -19.31 -23.39
N LYS A 556 -1.27 -20.45 -23.67
CA LYS A 556 0.19 -20.61 -23.64
C LYS A 556 0.61 -21.32 -24.92
N SER A 557 1.54 -20.73 -25.65
CA SER A 557 2.17 -21.37 -26.82
C SER A 557 3.49 -22.02 -26.43
#